data_08c3084886670bb8c8a1ed3abccad85e
#
_entry.id   08c3084886670bb8c8a1ed3abccad85e
#
_cell.length_a   1.000
_cell.length_b   1.000
_cell.length_c   1.000
_cell.angle_alpha   90.00
_cell.angle_beta   90.00
_cell.angle_gamma   90.00
#
_symmetry.space_group_name_H-M   'P 1'
#
loop_
_entity.id
_entity.type
_entity.pdbx_description
1 polymer ?
#
loop_
_entity_poly.entity_id
_entity_poly.type
_entity_poly.pdbx_seq_one_letter_code
_entity_poly.pdbx_strand_id
1 'polypeptide(L)'
;EINKAHTTFIDSITKHSAKGRIHADINQIRSDQGGTVTGRFSMSNPNLQQIPARHPEIGPMIRSIFIPEEKTVWGSFDYSQQEPRILVHYAKLQNLDGVDEIVNAYNDGDADFHQVVADMAGIERKQAKTINLGLMYGMGKNKLMSELGLMKESAEKLIRQYHAKAPFVKKLMDNVTRKAEDRGKIRTLGGRACHFDLWQPTQFGIFKP
;
A
#
# COMPACT_ATOMS: atom_id res chain seq x y z
N GLU A 1 -1.56 -4.89 -24.47
CA GLU A 1 -0.43 -4.33 -23.69
C GLU A 1 0.38 -3.30 -24.49
N ILE A 2 0.74 -3.55 -25.75
CA ILE A 2 1.50 -2.62 -26.62
C ILE A 2 0.78 -1.28 -26.76
N ASN A 3 -0.51 -1.27 -27.07
CA ASN A 3 -1.29 -0.03 -27.18
C ASN A 3 -1.28 0.78 -25.87
N LYS A 4 -1.39 0.10 -24.72
CA LYS A 4 -1.32 0.75 -23.41
C LYS A 4 0.06 1.33 -23.15
N ALA A 5 1.13 0.62 -23.51
CA ALA A 5 2.48 1.14 -23.38
C ALA A 5 2.70 2.39 -24.22
N HIS A 6 2.22 2.39 -25.46
CA HIS A 6 2.33 3.52 -26.37
C HIS A 6 1.54 4.74 -25.86
N THR A 7 0.24 4.59 -25.67
CA THR A 7 -0.64 5.74 -25.33
C THR A 7 -0.43 6.26 -23.91
N THR A 8 -0.23 5.36 -22.93
CA THR A 8 -0.13 5.76 -21.52
C THR A 8 1.25 6.27 -21.16
N PHE A 9 2.31 5.71 -21.76
CA PHE A 9 3.67 6.07 -21.38
C PHE A 9 4.34 6.91 -22.45
N ILE A 10 4.49 6.42 -23.67
CA ILE A 10 5.28 7.12 -24.73
C ILE A 10 4.61 8.43 -25.11
N ASP A 11 3.36 8.42 -25.51
CA ASP A 11 2.64 9.62 -25.93
C ASP A 11 2.55 10.65 -24.80
N SER A 12 2.25 10.18 -23.57
CA SER A 12 2.15 11.06 -22.41
C SER A 12 3.48 11.71 -22.07
N ILE A 13 4.58 10.96 -22.09
CA ILE A 13 5.93 11.49 -21.85
C ILE A 13 6.33 12.48 -22.96
N THR A 14 6.16 12.09 -24.23
CA THR A 14 6.54 12.91 -25.38
C THR A 14 5.77 14.23 -25.41
N LYS A 15 4.46 14.19 -25.17
CA LYS A 15 3.59 15.37 -25.13
C LYS A 15 4.01 16.39 -24.07
N HIS A 16 4.53 15.92 -22.93
CA HIS A 16 4.92 16.78 -21.81
C HIS A 16 6.43 17.01 -21.72
N SER A 17 7.19 16.59 -22.74
CA SER A 17 8.62 16.86 -22.83
C SER A 17 8.88 18.26 -23.36
N ALA A 18 9.68 19.02 -22.64
CA ALA A 18 10.12 20.34 -23.03
C ALA A 18 11.63 20.48 -22.81
N LYS A 19 12.39 20.82 -23.86
CA LYS A 19 13.86 21.00 -23.82
C LYS A 19 14.60 19.80 -23.18
N GLY A 20 14.16 18.58 -23.52
CA GLY A 20 14.73 17.34 -22.97
C GLY A 20 14.39 17.04 -21.53
N ARG A 21 13.43 17.75 -20.94
CA ARG A 21 12.97 17.54 -19.57
C ARG A 21 11.48 17.27 -19.52
N ILE A 22 11.05 16.59 -18.48
CA ILE A 22 9.65 16.36 -18.15
C ILE A 22 9.38 16.95 -16.78
N HIS A 23 8.35 17.78 -16.71
CA HIS A 23 7.88 18.38 -15.48
C HIS A 23 6.45 17.92 -15.23
N ALA A 24 6.26 17.11 -14.19
CA ALA A 24 4.94 16.69 -13.75
C ALA A 24 4.40 17.64 -12.70
N ASP A 25 3.09 17.82 -12.67
CA ASP A 25 2.43 18.50 -11.58
C ASP A 25 2.36 17.57 -10.36
N ILE A 26 2.82 18.03 -9.20
CA ILE A 26 2.77 17.28 -7.96
C ILE A 26 1.62 17.82 -7.11
N ASN A 27 0.56 17.02 -6.97
CA ASN A 27 -0.62 17.37 -6.18
C ASN A 27 -0.39 16.93 -4.72
N GLN A 28 -0.17 17.88 -3.84
CA GLN A 28 0.12 17.66 -2.42
C GLN A 28 -1.15 17.53 -1.57
N ILE A 29 -2.21 18.22 -1.98
CA ILE A 29 -3.50 18.25 -1.30
C ILE A 29 -4.63 17.90 -2.27
N ARG A 30 -5.75 17.41 -1.74
CA ARG A 30 -6.93 17.14 -2.55
C ARG A 30 -7.57 18.43 -3.05
N SER A 31 -7.82 18.50 -4.35
CA SER A 31 -8.59 19.56 -5.02
C SER A 31 -9.44 18.96 -6.12
N ASP A 32 -10.24 19.78 -6.81
CA ASP A 32 -11.02 19.35 -7.97
C ASP A 32 -10.13 18.92 -9.14
N GLN A 33 -8.89 19.37 -9.16
CA GLN A 33 -7.91 19.06 -10.21
C GLN A 33 -7.04 17.82 -9.90
N GLY A 34 -7.11 17.26 -8.68
CA GLY A 34 -6.33 16.09 -8.31
C GLY A 34 -6.05 15.98 -6.82
N GLY A 35 -5.04 15.20 -6.47
CA GLY A 35 -4.68 14.93 -5.09
C GLY A 35 -5.38 13.69 -4.51
N THR A 36 -4.99 13.31 -3.29
CA THR A 36 -5.53 12.17 -2.58
C THR A 36 -6.11 12.57 -1.23
N VAL A 37 -7.15 11.88 -0.80
CA VAL A 37 -7.74 12.07 0.54
C VAL A 37 -6.81 11.59 1.67
N THR A 38 -5.87 10.69 1.36
CA THR A 38 -4.95 10.09 2.33
C THR A 38 -3.73 10.96 2.63
N GLY A 39 -3.46 12.00 1.80
CA GLY A 39 -2.27 12.84 1.89
C GLY A 39 -1.04 12.27 1.18
N ARG A 40 -1.17 11.17 0.44
CA ARG A 40 -0.14 10.75 -0.52
C ARG A 40 -0.09 11.76 -1.65
N PHE A 41 1.09 12.04 -2.19
CA PHE A 41 1.20 12.81 -3.42
C PHE A 41 0.59 12.05 -4.59
N SER A 42 -0.06 12.76 -5.49
CA SER A 42 -0.37 12.25 -6.82
C SER A 42 0.28 13.12 -7.87
N MET A 43 0.47 12.58 -9.06
CA MET A 43 1.07 13.30 -10.18
C MET A 43 0.13 13.33 -11.36
N SER A 44 0.19 14.45 -12.11
CA SER A 44 -0.52 14.66 -13.37
C SER A 44 0.37 15.42 -14.34
N ASN A 45 0.03 15.40 -15.60
CA ASN A 45 0.66 16.17 -16.69
C ASN A 45 2.20 16.02 -16.81
N PRO A 46 2.77 14.79 -16.91
CA PRO A 46 2.15 13.47 -16.92
C PRO A 46 2.14 12.79 -15.52
N ASN A 47 1.39 11.70 -15.37
CA ASN A 47 1.46 10.90 -14.15
C ASN A 47 2.69 9.97 -14.16
N LEU A 48 3.82 10.45 -13.67
CA LEU A 48 5.08 9.70 -13.61
C LEU A 48 5.04 8.53 -12.59
N GLN A 49 4.06 8.49 -11.68
CA GLN A 49 3.89 7.37 -10.75
C GLN A 49 3.37 6.10 -11.44
N GLN A 50 2.85 6.21 -12.66
CA GLN A 50 2.36 5.07 -13.44
C GLN A 50 3.45 4.41 -14.30
N ILE A 51 4.67 4.92 -14.32
CA ILE A 51 5.77 4.33 -15.06
C ILE A 51 5.95 2.87 -14.64
N PRO A 52 5.93 1.91 -15.59
CA PRO A 52 5.92 0.50 -15.27
C PRO A 52 7.21 0.08 -14.56
N ALA A 53 7.07 -0.56 -13.41
CA ALA A 53 8.20 -1.07 -12.63
C ALA A 53 8.30 -2.60 -12.65
N ARG A 54 7.17 -3.28 -12.88
CA ARG A 54 7.07 -4.74 -12.72
C ARG A 54 7.11 -5.52 -14.02
N HIS A 55 6.90 -4.86 -15.17
CA HIS A 55 6.98 -5.53 -16.47
C HIS A 55 8.44 -5.78 -16.81
N PRO A 56 8.85 -7.04 -17.08
CA PRO A 56 10.27 -7.38 -17.22
C PRO A 56 10.98 -6.70 -18.40
N GLU A 57 10.26 -6.43 -19.47
CA GLU A 57 10.80 -5.80 -20.68
C GLU A 57 10.48 -4.30 -20.77
N ILE A 58 9.19 -3.96 -20.70
CA ILE A 58 8.73 -2.57 -20.86
C ILE A 58 9.19 -1.70 -19.69
N GLY A 59 9.25 -2.23 -18.48
CA GLY A 59 9.69 -1.49 -17.31
C GLY A 59 11.08 -0.88 -17.45
N PRO A 60 12.12 -1.71 -17.66
CA PRO A 60 13.49 -1.21 -17.90
C PRO A 60 13.58 -0.28 -19.10
N MET A 61 12.90 -0.62 -20.21
CA MET A 61 12.92 0.19 -21.44
C MET A 61 12.38 1.61 -21.20
N ILE A 62 11.22 1.77 -20.61
CA ILE A 62 10.65 3.10 -20.32
C ILE A 62 11.47 3.85 -19.27
N ARG A 63 11.97 3.15 -18.25
CA ARG A 63 12.78 3.78 -17.20
C ARG A 63 14.13 4.28 -17.69
N SER A 64 14.74 3.63 -18.67
CA SER A 64 16.05 4.01 -19.20
C SER A 64 16.05 5.33 -19.96
N ILE A 65 14.89 5.85 -20.38
CA ILE A 65 14.80 7.17 -21.02
C ILE A 65 14.97 8.33 -20.02
N PHE A 66 14.80 8.07 -18.73
CA PHE A 66 15.03 9.05 -17.68
C PHE A 66 16.48 8.95 -17.22
N ILE A 67 17.26 9.95 -17.58
CA ILE A 67 18.68 10.04 -17.25
C ILE A 67 18.93 11.23 -16.31
N PRO A 68 19.94 11.17 -15.43
CA PRO A 68 20.35 12.33 -14.64
C PRO A 68 20.98 13.39 -15.52
N GLU A 69 21.07 14.62 -15.04
CA GLU A 69 21.87 15.66 -15.70
C GLU A 69 23.34 15.27 -15.76
N GLU A 70 24.05 15.87 -16.70
CA GLU A 70 25.48 15.69 -16.81
C GLU A 70 26.18 16.00 -15.47
N LYS A 71 27.08 15.13 -15.04
CA LYS A 71 27.81 15.20 -13.75
C LYS A 71 26.95 15.00 -12.51
N THR A 72 25.72 14.51 -12.66
CA THR A 72 24.86 14.10 -11.53
C THR A 72 24.54 12.61 -11.58
N VAL A 73 23.99 12.09 -10.48
CA VAL A 73 23.55 10.69 -10.38
C VAL A 73 22.16 10.61 -9.79
N TRP A 74 21.42 9.54 -10.10
CA TRP A 74 20.18 9.22 -9.44
C TRP A 74 20.44 8.54 -8.10
N GLY A 75 19.80 9.02 -7.04
CA GLY A 75 19.66 8.30 -5.78
C GLY A 75 18.25 7.74 -5.64
N SER A 76 18.11 6.46 -5.34
CA SER A 76 16.82 5.82 -5.05
C SER A 76 16.81 5.39 -3.59
N PHE A 77 15.89 5.95 -2.80
CA PHE A 77 15.76 5.67 -1.37
C PHE A 77 14.32 5.20 -1.10
N ASP A 78 14.19 4.06 -0.46
CA ASP A 78 12.90 3.49 -0.09
C ASP A 78 12.96 2.95 1.35
N TYR A 79 11.91 3.22 2.11
CA TYR A 79 11.80 2.68 3.48
C TYR A 79 11.49 1.18 3.42
N SER A 80 12.30 0.40 4.13
CA SER A 80 12.04 -1.04 4.26
C SER A 80 10.77 -1.28 5.07
N GLN A 81 9.78 -1.92 4.46
CA GLN A 81 8.55 -2.35 5.11
C GLN A 81 7.82 -1.23 5.89
N GLN A 82 7.76 -0.02 5.35
CA GLN A 82 7.20 1.15 6.04
C GLN A 82 5.80 0.89 6.61
N GLU A 83 4.88 0.37 5.81
CA GLU A 83 3.50 0.16 6.22
C GLU A 83 3.37 -0.90 7.34
N PRO A 84 3.99 -2.09 7.24
CA PRO A 84 4.03 -3.05 8.36
C PRO A 84 4.64 -2.47 9.64
N ARG A 85 5.73 -1.72 9.54
CA ARG A 85 6.37 -1.09 10.72
C ARG A 85 5.45 -0.09 11.41
N ILE A 86 4.74 0.73 10.64
CA ILE A 86 3.76 1.69 11.19
C ILE A 86 2.59 0.95 11.86
N LEU A 87 2.09 -0.12 11.24
CA LEU A 87 1.04 -0.94 11.82
C LEU A 87 1.49 -1.54 13.17
N VAL A 88 2.67 -2.15 13.21
CA VAL A 88 3.27 -2.71 14.43
C VAL A 88 3.47 -1.63 15.51
N HIS A 89 3.92 -0.44 15.12
CA HIS A 89 4.04 0.71 16.03
C HIS A 89 2.69 1.07 16.69
N TYR A 90 1.63 1.20 15.91
CA TYR A 90 0.30 1.48 16.47
C TYR A 90 -0.26 0.33 17.32
N ALA A 91 0.02 -0.92 16.94
CA ALA A 91 -0.36 -2.08 17.73
C ALA A 91 0.38 -2.10 19.08
N LYS A 92 1.68 -1.74 19.09
CA LYS A 92 2.47 -1.61 20.33
C LYS A 92 1.96 -0.49 21.23
N LEU A 93 1.61 0.66 20.67
CA LEU A 93 1.03 1.76 21.46
C LEU A 93 -0.30 1.38 22.13
N GLN A 94 -1.00 0.37 21.63
CA GLN A 94 -2.23 -0.15 22.22
C GLN A 94 -1.99 -1.42 23.07
N ASN A 95 -0.74 -1.85 23.24
CA ASN A 95 -0.36 -3.07 23.97
C ASN A 95 -1.15 -4.30 23.49
N LEU A 96 -1.27 -4.47 22.15
CA LEU A 96 -2.00 -5.60 21.60
C LEU A 96 -1.19 -6.90 21.67
N ASP A 97 -1.89 -8.03 21.89
CA ASP A 97 -1.27 -9.33 22.03
C ASP A 97 -0.46 -9.75 20.79
N GLY A 98 0.70 -10.35 21.02
CA GLY A 98 1.58 -10.87 19.96
C GLY A 98 2.41 -9.82 19.23
N VAL A 99 2.36 -8.53 19.64
CA VAL A 99 3.11 -7.46 18.98
C VAL A 99 4.57 -7.42 19.39
N ASP A 100 4.91 -7.82 20.61
CA ASP A 100 6.26 -7.65 21.17
C ASP A 100 7.32 -8.49 20.44
N GLU A 101 6.98 -9.70 20.05
CA GLU A 101 7.87 -10.54 19.24
C GLU A 101 8.26 -9.86 17.92
N ILE A 102 7.30 -9.23 17.26
CA ILE A 102 7.53 -8.54 15.99
C ILE A 102 8.32 -7.24 16.20
N VAL A 103 8.05 -6.50 17.28
CA VAL A 103 8.82 -5.30 17.64
C VAL A 103 10.29 -5.67 17.87
N ASN A 104 10.57 -6.72 18.65
CA ASN A 104 11.92 -7.17 18.91
C ASN A 104 12.63 -7.59 17.61
N ALA A 105 11.97 -8.42 16.79
CA ALA A 105 12.51 -8.84 15.50
C ALA A 105 12.82 -7.65 14.56
N TYR A 106 11.97 -6.61 14.54
CA TYR A 106 12.28 -5.39 13.79
C TYR A 106 13.45 -4.59 14.36
N ASN A 107 13.62 -4.56 15.67
CA ASN A 107 14.76 -3.87 16.32
C ASN A 107 16.06 -4.62 16.11
N ASP A 108 16.03 -5.93 16.11
CA ASP A 108 17.18 -6.80 15.85
C ASP A 108 17.58 -6.85 14.37
N GLY A 109 16.77 -6.26 13.49
CA GLY A 109 17.05 -6.16 12.06
C GLY A 109 16.60 -7.37 11.23
N ASP A 110 16.11 -8.43 11.87
CA ASP A 110 15.82 -9.73 11.25
C ASP A 110 14.36 -9.92 10.82
N ALA A 111 13.46 -8.98 11.14
CA ALA A 111 12.04 -9.16 10.82
C ALA A 111 11.73 -8.98 9.34
N ASP A 112 11.35 -10.06 8.70
CA ASP A 112 10.68 -10.04 7.42
C ASP A 112 9.24 -10.57 7.55
N PHE A 113 8.32 -9.67 7.86
CA PHE A 113 6.91 -10.04 8.03
C PHE A 113 6.29 -10.65 6.76
N HIS A 114 6.84 -10.34 5.59
CA HIS A 114 6.40 -10.97 4.34
C HIS A 114 6.91 -12.40 4.22
N GLN A 115 8.12 -12.69 4.72
CA GLN A 115 8.66 -14.05 4.77
C GLN A 115 7.87 -14.91 5.74
N VAL A 116 7.52 -14.42 6.93
CA VAL A 116 6.66 -15.14 7.88
C VAL A 116 5.34 -15.56 7.22
N VAL A 117 4.72 -14.68 6.44
CA VAL A 117 3.49 -15.00 5.71
C VAL A 117 3.75 -15.99 4.56
N ALA A 118 4.88 -15.87 3.87
CA ALA A 118 5.28 -16.80 2.81
C ALA A 118 5.43 -18.23 3.33
N ASP A 119 6.17 -18.40 4.42
CA ASP A 119 6.43 -19.70 5.06
C ASP A 119 5.13 -20.33 5.57
N MET A 120 4.25 -19.52 6.16
CA MET A 120 2.96 -19.96 6.66
C MET A 120 2.01 -20.44 5.54
N ALA A 121 2.07 -19.77 4.39
CA ALA A 121 1.17 -20.05 3.26
C ALA A 121 1.76 -21.04 2.25
N GLY A 122 3.06 -21.35 2.33
CA GLY A 122 3.75 -22.18 1.33
C GLY A 122 3.84 -21.50 -0.04
N ILE A 123 4.02 -20.18 -0.09
CA ILE A 123 4.06 -19.37 -1.31
C ILE A 123 5.35 -18.55 -1.39
N GLU A 124 5.64 -18.04 -2.57
CA GLU A 124 6.78 -17.15 -2.74
C GLU A 124 6.62 -15.84 -1.94
N ARG A 125 7.72 -15.32 -1.39
CA ARG A 125 7.78 -14.06 -0.65
C ARG A 125 7.16 -12.87 -1.42
N LYS A 126 7.30 -12.85 -2.74
CA LYS A 126 6.70 -11.82 -3.61
C LYS A 126 5.17 -11.86 -3.59
N GLN A 127 4.59 -13.04 -3.62
CA GLN A 127 3.14 -13.25 -3.48
C GLN A 127 2.69 -12.90 -2.05
N ALA A 128 3.44 -13.36 -1.03
CA ALA A 128 3.17 -13.07 0.36
C ALA A 128 3.17 -11.55 0.66
N LYS A 129 4.04 -10.78 0.02
CA LYS A 129 4.03 -9.30 0.15
C LYS A 129 2.68 -8.71 -0.28
N THR A 130 2.13 -9.15 -1.41
CA THR A 130 0.84 -8.65 -1.92
C THR A 130 -0.30 -9.05 -1.00
N ILE A 131 -0.29 -10.28 -0.51
CA ILE A 131 -1.32 -10.83 0.38
C ILE A 131 -1.28 -10.18 1.75
N ASN A 132 -0.09 -10.06 2.31
CA ASN A 132 0.11 -9.44 3.61
C ASN A 132 -0.43 -8.01 3.62
N LEU A 133 -0.01 -7.18 2.67
CA LEU A 133 -0.56 -5.84 2.51
C LEU A 133 -2.09 -5.89 2.31
N GLY A 134 -2.59 -6.80 1.47
CA GLY A 134 -4.02 -6.97 1.27
C GLY A 134 -4.77 -7.29 2.57
N LEU A 135 -4.28 -8.23 3.38
CA LEU A 135 -4.89 -8.60 4.66
C LEU A 135 -4.79 -7.47 5.69
N MET A 136 -3.67 -6.73 5.70
CA MET A 136 -3.50 -5.54 6.54
C MET A 136 -4.49 -4.42 6.18
N TYR A 137 -4.92 -4.36 4.91
CA TYR A 137 -5.96 -3.43 4.41
C TYR A 137 -7.36 -4.03 4.38
N GLY A 138 -7.59 -5.17 5.05
CA GLY A 138 -8.91 -5.77 5.14
C GLY A 138 -9.37 -6.58 3.93
N MET A 139 -8.43 -7.12 3.14
CA MET A 139 -8.74 -8.02 2.03
C MET A 139 -9.60 -9.19 2.51
N GLY A 140 -10.78 -9.32 1.93
CA GLY A 140 -11.67 -10.45 2.19
C GLY A 140 -11.26 -11.72 1.44
N LYS A 141 -11.84 -12.86 1.86
CA LYS A 141 -11.55 -14.19 1.31
C LYS A 141 -11.73 -14.29 -0.21
N ASN A 142 -12.74 -13.65 -0.78
CA ASN A 142 -13.02 -13.74 -2.21
C ASN A 142 -11.87 -13.15 -3.05
N LYS A 143 -11.32 -12.01 -2.61
CA LYS A 143 -10.17 -11.41 -3.27
C LYS A 143 -8.91 -12.25 -3.09
N LEU A 144 -8.70 -12.81 -1.89
CA LEU A 144 -7.59 -13.71 -1.61
C LEU A 144 -7.66 -14.97 -2.51
N MET A 145 -8.85 -15.56 -2.68
CA MET A 145 -9.07 -16.68 -3.60
C MET A 145 -8.66 -16.33 -5.04
N SER A 146 -9.10 -15.17 -5.52
CA SER A 146 -8.79 -14.68 -6.86
C SER A 146 -7.29 -14.41 -7.08
N GLU A 147 -6.63 -13.78 -6.10
CA GLU A 147 -5.19 -13.43 -6.21
C GLU A 147 -4.27 -14.66 -6.17
N LEU A 148 -4.65 -15.71 -5.46
CA LEU A 148 -3.84 -16.91 -5.26
C LEU A 148 -4.34 -18.15 -6.02
N GLY A 149 -5.49 -18.08 -6.67
CA GLY A 149 -6.12 -19.24 -7.27
C GLY A 149 -6.54 -20.31 -6.24
N LEU A 150 -6.85 -19.90 -5.00
CA LEU A 150 -7.17 -20.82 -3.92
C LEU A 150 -8.66 -21.19 -3.88
N MET A 151 -8.93 -22.42 -3.47
CA MET A 151 -10.28 -22.83 -3.08
C MET A 151 -10.70 -22.13 -1.77
N LYS A 152 -12.01 -21.98 -1.55
CA LYS A 152 -12.59 -21.27 -0.40
C LYS A 152 -12.04 -21.74 0.94
N GLU A 153 -11.96 -23.04 1.15
CA GLU A 153 -11.50 -23.65 2.42
C GLU A 153 -10.02 -23.31 2.69
N SER A 154 -9.19 -23.35 1.64
CA SER A 154 -7.77 -23.01 1.73
C SER A 154 -7.57 -21.53 2.04
N ALA A 155 -8.34 -20.65 1.41
CA ALA A 155 -8.30 -19.22 1.68
C ALA A 155 -8.75 -18.89 3.12
N GLU A 156 -9.82 -19.52 3.59
CA GLU A 156 -10.28 -19.37 4.98
C GLU A 156 -9.28 -19.91 6.01
N LYS A 157 -8.63 -21.02 5.70
CA LYS A 157 -7.56 -21.59 6.55
C LYS A 157 -6.39 -20.61 6.63
N LEU A 158 -5.95 -20.07 5.50
CA LEU A 158 -4.86 -19.10 5.45
C LEU A 158 -5.16 -17.83 6.25
N ILE A 159 -6.36 -17.27 6.10
CA ILE A 159 -6.78 -16.09 6.89
C ILE A 159 -6.77 -16.40 8.39
N ARG A 160 -7.28 -17.58 8.80
CA ARG A 160 -7.24 -17.99 10.22
C ARG A 160 -5.81 -18.12 10.74
N GLN A 161 -4.92 -18.76 9.97
CA GLN A 161 -3.50 -18.91 10.33
C GLN A 161 -2.81 -17.54 10.43
N TYR A 162 -3.07 -16.63 9.47
CA TYR A 162 -2.54 -15.27 9.51
C TYR A 162 -2.96 -14.53 10.79
N HIS A 163 -4.24 -14.55 11.12
CA HIS A 163 -4.73 -13.87 12.34
C HIS A 163 -4.31 -14.57 13.63
N ALA A 164 -4.02 -15.88 13.60
CA ALA A 164 -3.45 -16.59 14.74
C ALA A 164 -1.98 -16.18 14.99
N LYS A 165 -1.21 -15.92 13.93
CA LYS A 165 0.18 -15.47 14.02
C LYS A 165 0.32 -13.96 14.27
N ALA A 166 -0.63 -13.16 13.79
CA ALA A 166 -0.63 -11.70 13.91
C ALA A 166 -2.00 -11.19 14.40
N PRO A 167 -2.43 -11.57 15.63
CA PRO A 167 -3.75 -11.20 16.16
C PRO A 167 -3.91 -9.68 16.28
N PHE A 168 -2.83 -8.97 16.53
CA PHE A 168 -2.80 -7.51 16.63
C PHE A 168 -3.27 -6.80 15.35
N VAL A 169 -3.09 -7.40 14.17
CA VAL A 169 -3.49 -6.78 12.89
C VAL A 169 -5.00 -6.56 12.87
N LYS A 170 -5.78 -7.63 13.07
CA LYS A 170 -7.23 -7.55 13.09
C LYS A 170 -7.73 -6.67 14.24
N LYS A 171 -7.16 -6.85 15.43
CA LYS A 171 -7.56 -6.07 16.61
C LYS A 171 -7.32 -4.59 16.44
N LEU A 172 -6.19 -4.21 15.85
CA LEU A 172 -5.90 -2.80 15.53
C LEU A 172 -6.91 -2.24 14.54
N MET A 173 -7.23 -2.97 13.46
CA MET A 173 -8.22 -2.55 12.46
C MET A 173 -9.59 -2.32 13.11
N ASP A 174 -10.08 -3.28 13.92
CA ASP A 174 -11.35 -3.19 14.62
C ASP A 174 -11.38 -1.97 15.57
N ASN A 175 -10.28 -1.73 16.30
CA ASN A 175 -10.17 -0.60 17.22
C ASN A 175 -10.15 0.75 16.47
N VAL A 176 -9.43 0.84 15.34
CA VAL A 176 -9.37 2.06 14.52
C VAL A 176 -10.72 2.34 13.87
N THR A 177 -11.40 1.32 13.35
CA THR A 177 -12.74 1.44 12.77
C THR A 177 -13.72 1.98 13.80
N ARG A 178 -13.79 1.35 14.98
CA ARG A 178 -14.65 1.83 16.07
C ARG A 178 -14.35 3.26 16.47
N LYS A 179 -13.06 3.60 16.58
CA LYS A 179 -12.66 4.98 16.91
C LYS A 179 -13.05 5.99 15.81
N ALA A 180 -13.03 5.58 14.55
CA ALA A 180 -13.49 6.40 13.44
C ALA A 180 -15.01 6.59 13.49
N GLU A 181 -15.78 5.53 13.79
CA GLU A 181 -17.23 5.57 13.98
C GLU A 181 -17.61 6.51 15.15
N ASP A 182 -16.98 6.32 16.32
CA ASP A 182 -17.29 7.08 17.54
C ASP A 182 -16.95 8.57 17.42
N ARG A 183 -15.88 8.91 16.70
CA ARG A 183 -15.32 10.27 16.69
C ARG A 183 -15.48 11.02 15.38
N GLY A 184 -15.94 10.36 14.33
CA GLY A 184 -15.99 10.89 12.98
C GLY A 184 -14.61 11.24 12.40
N LYS A 185 -13.53 10.91 13.09
CA LYS A 185 -12.15 11.21 12.64
C LYS A 185 -11.10 10.35 13.31
N ILE A 186 -10.01 10.14 12.60
CA ILE A 186 -8.76 9.57 13.12
C ILE A 186 -7.59 10.51 12.80
N ARG A 187 -6.45 10.32 13.46
CA ARG A 187 -5.21 11.02 13.17
C ARG A 187 -4.10 10.05 12.81
N THR A 188 -3.31 10.41 11.82
CA THR A 188 -2.07 9.72 11.48
C THR A 188 -0.98 9.99 12.51
N LEU A 189 0.15 9.27 12.43
CA LEU A 189 1.33 9.49 13.28
C LEU A 189 1.85 10.93 13.18
N GLY A 190 1.85 11.50 11.97
CA GLY A 190 2.24 12.90 11.73
C GLY A 190 1.16 13.94 12.09
N GLY A 191 0.07 13.55 12.75
CA GLY A 191 -0.98 14.47 13.24
C GLY A 191 -2.06 14.84 12.21
N ARG A 192 -1.95 14.41 10.95
CA ARG A 192 -2.98 14.66 9.93
C ARG A 192 -4.30 14.04 10.35
N ALA A 193 -5.38 14.81 10.33
CA ALA A 193 -6.73 14.32 10.56
C ALA A 193 -7.31 13.74 9.28
N CYS A 194 -7.97 12.58 9.40
CA CYS A 194 -8.81 11.99 8.37
C CYS A 194 -10.25 11.98 8.94
N HIS A 195 -11.17 12.66 8.26
CA HIS A 195 -12.57 12.81 8.67
C HIS A 195 -13.46 11.80 7.97
N PHE A 196 -14.49 11.34 8.66
CA PHE A 196 -15.49 10.36 8.21
C PHE A 196 -16.91 10.88 8.44
N ASP A 197 -17.11 12.14 8.17
CA ASP A 197 -18.37 12.88 8.33
C ASP A 197 -19.48 12.44 7.36
N LEU A 198 -19.12 11.70 6.30
CA LEU A 198 -20.07 11.15 5.33
C LEU A 198 -20.48 9.68 5.62
N TRP A 199 -20.11 9.15 6.77
CA TRP A 199 -20.53 7.81 7.17
C TRP A 199 -22.02 7.78 7.47
N GLN A 200 -22.77 7.01 6.69
CA GLN A 200 -24.22 6.82 6.87
C GLN A 200 -24.51 5.36 7.22
N PRO A 201 -25.50 5.11 8.10
CA PRO A 201 -25.95 3.76 8.36
C PRO A 201 -26.58 3.19 7.06
N THR A 202 -26.12 2.00 6.67
CA THR A 202 -26.78 1.25 5.62
C THR A 202 -28.09 0.66 6.17
N GLN A 203 -28.96 0.16 5.28
CA GLN A 203 -30.18 -0.57 5.69
C GLN A 203 -29.92 -1.78 6.60
N PHE A 204 -28.68 -2.23 6.74
CA PHE A 204 -28.26 -3.30 7.63
C PHE A 204 -27.55 -2.77 8.91
N GLY A 205 -27.63 -1.50 9.20
CA GLY A 205 -26.96 -0.89 10.38
C GLY A 205 -25.43 -0.76 10.25
N ILE A 206 -24.84 -1.05 9.09
CA ILE A 206 -23.42 -0.92 8.84
C ILE A 206 -23.12 0.49 8.35
N PHE A 207 -22.24 1.22 9.05
CA PHE A 207 -21.77 2.53 8.59
C PHE A 207 -20.80 2.35 7.42
N LYS A 208 -20.99 3.11 6.35
CA LYS A 208 -20.07 3.22 5.22
C LYS A 208 -19.77 4.70 4.96
N PRO A 209 -18.52 5.00 4.56
CA PRO A 209 -18.18 6.36 4.12
C PRO A 209 -18.87 6.72 2.82
#